data_26dd67b36b1b168e2f6f0037893ce2f9
#
_entry.id   26dd67b36b1b168e2f6f0037893ce2f9
#
_cell.length_a   1.000
_cell.length_b   1.000
_cell.length_c   1.000
_cell.angle_alpha   90.00
_cell.angle_beta   90.00
_cell.angle_gamma   90.00
#
_symmetry.space_group_name_H-M   'P 1'
#
loop_
_entity.id
_entity.type
_entity.pdbx_description
1 polymer ?
#
loop_
_entity_poly.entity_id
_entity_poly.type
_entity_poly.pdbx_seq_one_letter_code
_entity_poly.pdbx_strand_id
1 'polypeptide(L)'
;LTAFIVKGRNNMLEELKQRVLDANLLLPKYGLITFTWGNVSEIDREKGIVAIKPSGVEYDVMTRDDIVLVDLDGNIVEGNLRPSSDLDTHLEFYRNFPNIGGVVHTHSTWATSFAQAGKDIIPLGTTQADYFHGAVPCTRFMTEEEIHGDYELETGKVIVEEFKTRNIDPDRVPG
;
A
#
# COMPACT_ATOMS: atom_id res chain seq x y z
N LEU A 1 26.36 -19.74 18.78
CA LEU A 1 24.92 -19.89 18.44
C LEU A 1 24.25 -18.55 18.18
N THR A 2 24.59 -17.49 18.92
CA THR A 2 23.97 -16.15 18.82
C THR A 2 24.25 -15.45 17.45
N ALA A 3 25.42 -15.69 16.88
CA ALA A 3 25.80 -15.07 15.58
C ALA A 3 25.03 -15.65 14.38
N PHE A 4 24.57 -16.91 14.45
CA PHE A 4 23.80 -17.55 13.39
C PHE A 4 22.34 -17.06 13.35
N ILE A 5 21.76 -16.77 14.52
CA ILE A 5 20.38 -16.27 14.63
C ILE A 5 20.27 -14.81 14.16
N VAL A 6 21.29 -13.99 14.47
CA VAL A 6 21.37 -12.59 14.00
C VAL A 6 21.51 -12.52 12.47
N LYS A 7 22.31 -13.41 11.87
CA LYS A 7 22.51 -13.44 10.42
C LYS A 7 21.26 -13.85 9.64
N GLY A 8 20.43 -14.76 10.18
CA GLY A 8 19.18 -15.17 9.56
C GLY A 8 18.08 -14.09 9.62
N ARG A 9 17.98 -13.33 10.70
CA ARG A 9 17.01 -12.25 10.85
C ARG A 9 17.29 -11.06 9.94
N ASN A 10 18.55 -10.64 9.81
CA ASN A 10 18.94 -9.57 8.88
C ASN A 10 18.64 -9.96 7.42
N ASN A 11 18.90 -11.22 7.03
CA ASN A 11 18.69 -11.64 5.66
C ASN A 11 17.19 -11.55 5.23
N MET A 12 16.27 -11.88 6.12
CA MET A 12 14.82 -11.82 5.81
C MET A 12 14.31 -10.38 5.61
N LEU A 13 14.80 -9.40 6.38
CA LEU A 13 14.42 -7.99 6.18
C LEU A 13 15.06 -7.41 4.90
N GLU A 14 16.28 -7.81 4.56
CA GLU A 14 16.90 -7.46 3.29
C GLU A 14 16.13 -8.03 2.08
N GLU A 15 15.62 -9.25 2.20
CA GLU A 15 14.77 -9.86 1.17
C GLU A 15 13.42 -9.14 1.07
N LEU A 16 12.83 -8.72 2.19
CA LEU A 16 11.60 -7.90 2.23
C LEU A 16 11.82 -6.57 1.50
N LYS A 17 12.90 -5.85 1.84
CA LYS A 17 13.27 -4.59 1.17
C LYS A 17 13.47 -4.79 -0.34
N GLN A 18 14.12 -5.89 -0.75
CA GLN A 18 14.34 -6.18 -2.16
C GLN A 18 13.01 -6.42 -2.90
N ARG A 19 12.09 -7.21 -2.34
CA ARG A 19 10.77 -7.43 -2.96
C ARG A 19 9.98 -6.14 -3.10
N VAL A 20 10.02 -5.28 -2.09
CA VAL A 20 9.35 -3.97 -2.12
C VAL A 20 9.99 -3.05 -3.17
N LEU A 21 11.33 -3.02 -3.27
CA LEU A 21 12.00 -2.30 -4.35
C LEU A 21 11.56 -2.81 -5.72
N ASP A 22 11.65 -4.12 -5.95
CA ASP A 22 11.31 -4.73 -7.24
C ASP A 22 9.85 -4.43 -7.63
N ALA A 23 8.91 -4.52 -6.68
CA ALA A 23 7.51 -4.19 -6.90
C ALA A 23 7.30 -2.70 -7.24
N ASN A 24 7.98 -1.79 -6.54
CA ASN A 24 7.93 -0.37 -6.86
C ASN A 24 8.47 -0.07 -8.26
N LEU A 25 9.56 -0.72 -8.70
CA LEU A 25 10.14 -0.54 -10.04
C LEU A 25 9.24 -1.07 -11.16
N LEU A 26 8.29 -1.95 -10.88
CA LEU A 26 7.28 -2.39 -11.84
C LEU A 26 6.25 -1.30 -12.15
N LEU A 27 6.00 -0.36 -11.24
CA LEU A 27 5.01 0.72 -11.44
C LEU A 27 5.35 1.58 -12.67
N PRO A 28 6.53 2.21 -12.78
CA PRO A 28 6.91 2.95 -13.98
C PRO A 28 7.09 2.05 -15.19
N LYS A 29 7.61 0.83 -15.02
CA LYS A 29 7.81 -0.13 -16.12
C LYS A 29 6.51 -0.46 -16.86
N TYR A 30 5.38 -0.55 -16.13
CA TYR A 30 4.07 -0.82 -16.70
C TYR A 30 3.21 0.43 -16.93
N GLY A 31 3.76 1.63 -16.72
CA GLY A 31 3.04 2.89 -16.93
C GLY A 31 1.87 3.09 -15.94
N LEU A 32 1.99 2.56 -14.73
CA LEU A 32 0.93 2.61 -13.71
C LEU A 32 0.98 3.88 -12.86
N ILE A 33 2.02 4.70 -13.01
CA ILE A 33 2.22 5.91 -12.20
C ILE A 33 2.67 7.08 -13.07
N THR A 34 2.54 8.28 -12.50
CA THR A 34 3.08 9.53 -13.04
C THR A 34 4.04 10.13 -12.02
N PHE A 35 5.22 10.58 -12.44
CA PHE A 35 6.28 11.08 -11.57
C PHE A 35 6.63 10.04 -10.46
N THR A 36 6.69 10.49 -9.21
CA THR A 36 6.92 9.65 -8.02
C THR A 36 5.62 9.25 -7.30
N TRP A 37 4.46 9.52 -7.90
CA TRP A 37 3.14 9.30 -7.32
C TRP A 37 2.72 7.85 -7.46
N GLY A 38 2.87 7.15 -6.43
CA GLY A 38 2.58 5.74 -6.32
C GLY A 38 3.64 5.05 -5.49
N ASN A 39 3.26 3.99 -4.85
CA ASN A 39 4.18 3.24 -4.02
C ASN A 39 3.63 1.84 -3.71
N VAL A 40 4.54 0.99 -3.29
CA VAL A 40 4.24 -0.36 -2.83
C VAL A 40 4.84 -0.53 -1.46
N SER A 41 4.12 -1.20 -0.58
CA SER A 41 4.63 -1.71 0.68
C SER A 41 4.34 -3.20 0.83
N GLU A 42 5.08 -3.87 1.70
CA GLU A 42 4.87 -5.26 2.09
C GLU A 42 5.11 -5.40 3.60
N ILE A 43 4.33 -6.26 4.26
CA ILE A 43 4.45 -6.54 5.69
C ILE A 43 5.04 -7.91 5.97
N ASP A 44 6.02 -7.97 6.86
CA ASP A 44 6.40 -9.18 7.59
C ASP A 44 5.50 -9.29 8.83
N ARG A 45 4.45 -10.11 8.74
CA ARG A 45 3.46 -10.29 9.81
C ARG A 45 4.04 -10.89 11.09
N GLU A 46 5.07 -11.74 10.96
CA GLU A 46 5.70 -12.39 12.13
C GLU A 46 6.46 -11.38 12.97
N LYS A 47 7.04 -10.37 12.32
CA LYS A 47 7.82 -9.31 12.99
C LYS A 47 7.02 -8.04 13.24
N GLY A 48 5.87 -7.87 12.59
CA GLY A 48 5.10 -6.63 12.60
C GLY A 48 5.86 -5.48 11.94
N ILE A 49 6.66 -5.78 10.90
CA ILE A 49 7.49 -4.80 10.19
C ILE A 49 6.96 -4.61 8.78
N VAL A 50 6.78 -3.36 8.38
CA VAL A 50 6.38 -2.94 7.04
C VAL A 50 7.58 -2.31 6.34
N ALA A 51 7.89 -2.78 5.13
CA ALA A 51 8.80 -2.11 4.22
C ALA A 51 8.01 -1.24 3.24
N ILE A 52 8.45 -0.01 3.03
CA ILE A 52 7.75 0.96 2.18
C ILE A 52 8.75 1.84 1.41
N LYS A 53 8.33 2.27 0.21
CA LYS A 53 9.06 3.24 -0.59
C LYS A 53 9.27 4.56 0.16
N PRO A 54 10.46 5.17 0.07
CA PRO A 54 10.69 6.50 0.61
C PRO A 54 9.93 7.57 -0.19
N SER A 55 9.57 8.66 0.47
CA SER A 55 8.93 9.83 -0.13
C SER A 55 9.87 10.55 -1.08
N GLY A 56 9.40 10.92 -2.27
CA GLY A 56 10.10 11.81 -3.19
C GLY A 56 11.36 11.25 -3.87
N VAL A 57 11.68 9.96 -3.68
CA VAL A 57 12.80 9.31 -4.38
C VAL A 57 12.34 8.82 -5.74
N GLU A 58 13.04 9.24 -6.80
CA GLU A 58 12.80 8.80 -8.16
C GLU A 58 13.08 7.31 -8.33
N TYR A 59 12.29 6.63 -9.16
CA TYR A 59 12.38 5.17 -9.31
C TYR A 59 13.68 4.70 -9.98
N ASP A 60 14.24 5.49 -10.89
CA ASP A 60 15.43 5.16 -11.66
C ASP A 60 16.73 5.19 -10.84
N VAL A 61 16.73 5.89 -9.71
CA VAL A 61 17.86 5.97 -8.79
C VAL A 61 17.63 5.24 -7.46
N MET A 62 16.39 4.78 -7.22
CA MET A 62 16.02 4.11 -5.97
C MET A 62 16.73 2.76 -5.83
N THR A 63 17.29 2.52 -4.67
CA THR A 63 17.98 1.29 -4.31
C THR A 63 17.29 0.59 -3.15
N ARG A 64 17.68 -0.65 -2.88
CA ARG A 64 17.16 -1.41 -1.73
C ARG A 64 17.44 -0.71 -0.40
N ASP A 65 18.58 -0.02 -0.29
CA ASP A 65 18.98 0.64 0.95
C ASP A 65 18.17 1.91 1.24
N ASP A 66 17.42 2.41 0.23
CA ASP A 66 16.49 3.53 0.37
C ASP A 66 15.14 3.09 0.96
N ILE A 67 14.78 1.80 0.85
CA ILE A 67 13.52 1.27 1.38
C ILE A 67 13.52 1.38 2.91
N VAL A 68 12.47 2.01 3.44
CA VAL A 68 12.32 2.28 4.88
C VAL A 68 11.54 1.15 5.54
N LEU A 69 12.02 0.71 6.71
CA LEU A 69 11.30 -0.25 7.55
C LEU A 69 10.66 0.49 8.72
N VAL A 70 9.37 0.25 8.92
CA VAL A 70 8.58 0.81 10.02
C VAL A 70 7.87 -0.29 10.80
N ASP A 71 7.53 -0.03 12.06
CA ASP A 71 6.60 -0.87 12.81
C ASP A 71 5.14 -0.51 12.49
N LEU A 72 4.19 -1.26 13.06
CA LEU A 72 2.77 -1.00 12.86
C LEU A 72 2.27 0.30 13.55
N ASP A 73 3.08 0.93 14.38
CA ASP A 73 2.77 2.23 14.99
C ASP A 73 3.32 3.41 14.16
N GLY A 74 4.06 3.09 13.06
CA GLY A 74 4.64 4.09 12.16
C GLY A 74 6.05 4.54 12.56
N ASN A 75 6.65 3.95 13.60
CA ASN A 75 8.00 4.29 13.99
C ASN A 75 9.02 3.68 13.04
N ILE A 76 10.01 4.46 12.61
CA ILE A 76 11.10 3.97 11.76
C ILE A 76 11.96 3.00 12.58
N VAL A 77 12.06 1.77 12.12
CA VAL A 77 12.90 0.70 12.69
C VAL A 77 14.26 0.66 12.00
N GLU A 78 14.27 0.90 10.68
CA GLU A 78 15.48 0.95 9.87
C GLU A 78 15.29 1.89 8.68
N GLY A 79 16.36 2.62 8.32
CA GLY A 79 16.38 3.58 7.23
C GLY A 79 16.58 5.00 7.71
N ASN A 80 17.06 5.87 6.81
CA ASN A 80 17.36 7.27 7.11
C ASN A 80 16.49 8.25 6.31
N LEU A 81 15.67 7.73 5.41
CA LEU A 81 14.78 8.52 4.56
C LEU A 81 13.39 8.61 5.21
N ARG A 82 12.66 9.64 4.82
CA ARG A 82 11.24 9.76 5.18
C ARG A 82 10.46 8.71 4.41
N PRO A 83 9.62 7.88 5.06
CA PRO A 83 8.73 6.97 4.35
C PRO A 83 7.74 7.73 3.48
N SER A 84 7.08 7.04 2.56
CA SER A 84 5.99 7.62 1.74
C SER A 84 4.98 8.38 2.62
N SER A 85 4.42 9.45 2.09
CA SER A 85 3.30 10.16 2.74
C SER A 85 2.11 9.25 2.98
N ASP A 86 1.89 8.26 2.11
CA ASP A 86 0.78 7.31 2.20
C ASP A 86 0.97 6.24 3.30
N LEU A 87 2.04 6.32 4.09
CA LEU A 87 2.35 5.32 5.12
C LEU A 87 1.15 5.03 6.03
N ASP A 88 0.49 6.06 6.54
CA ASP A 88 -0.60 5.90 7.49
C ASP A 88 -1.82 5.21 6.87
N THR A 89 -2.10 5.47 5.59
CA THR A 89 -3.10 4.71 4.81
C THR A 89 -2.74 3.22 4.73
N HIS A 90 -1.49 2.89 4.42
CA HIS A 90 -1.02 1.51 4.32
C HIS A 90 -1.06 0.79 5.67
N LEU A 91 -0.64 1.47 6.75
CA LEU A 91 -0.67 0.91 8.11
C LEU A 91 -2.12 0.63 8.56
N GLU A 92 -3.07 1.53 8.20
CA GLU A 92 -4.47 1.31 8.52
C GLU A 92 -5.03 0.04 7.86
N PHE A 93 -4.61 -0.27 6.62
CA PHE A 93 -4.98 -1.53 5.97
C PHE A 93 -4.35 -2.74 6.66
N TYR A 94 -3.07 -2.69 7.00
CA TYR A 94 -2.41 -3.80 7.69
C TYR A 94 -2.98 -4.09 9.07
N ARG A 95 -3.46 -3.07 9.79
CA ARG A 95 -4.11 -3.21 11.09
C ARG A 95 -5.51 -3.82 10.97
N ASN A 96 -6.25 -3.50 9.92
CA ASN A 96 -7.65 -3.87 9.77
C ASN A 96 -7.89 -5.11 8.88
N PHE A 97 -6.96 -5.43 7.98
CA PHE A 97 -7.04 -6.56 7.06
C PHE A 97 -5.90 -7.55 7.33
N PRO A 98 -6.10 -8.52 8.23
CA PRO A 98 -5.00 -9.36 8.73
C PRO A 98 -4.38 -10.28 7.68
N ASN A 99 -5.09 -10.58 6.59
CA ASN A 99 -4.63 -11.51 5.57
C ASN A 99 -3.85 -10.86 4.44
N ILE A 100 -3.94 -9.54 4.26
CA ILE A 100 -3.19 -8.88 3.20
C ILE A 100 -1.69 -8.87 3.51
N GLY A 101 -0.86 -9.14 2.50
CA GLY A 101 0.61 -9.12 2.61
C GLY A 101 1.25 -7.86 2.04
N GLY A 102 0.56 -7.16 1.13
CA GLY A 102 1.08 -5.96 0.46
C GLY A 102 -0.01 -4.97 0.12
N VAL A 103 0.39 -3.72 -0.09
CA VAL A 103 -0.47 -2.63 -0.55
C VAL A 103 0.20 -1.94 -1.72
N VAL A 104 -0.56 -1.70 -2.78
CA VAL A 104 -0.13 -0.94 -3.96
C VAL A 104 -1.01 0.29 -4.09
N HIS A 105 -0.40 1.47 -4.08
CA HIS A 105 -1.06 2.74 -4.33
C HIS A 105 -0.68 3.29 -5.70
N THR A 106 -1.66 3.65 -6.50
CA THR A 106 -1.47 4.29 -7.80
C THR A 106 -2.53 5.36 -8.07
N HIS A 107 -2.25 6.23 -9.05
CA HIS A 107 -3.19 7.25 -9.54
C HIS A 107 -3.70 6.86 -10.93
N SER A 108 -4.36 5.71 -11.04
CA SER A 108 -4.94 5.26 -12.31
C SER A 108 -5.95 6.28 -12.85
N THR A 109 -5.74 6.75 -14.07
CA THR A 109 -6.62 7.72 -14.73
C THR A 109 -8.08 7.23 -14.80
N TRP A 110 -8.28 5.96 -15.12
CA TRP A 110 -9.61 5.39 -15.25
C TRP A 110 -10.28 5.16 -13.89
N ALA A 111 -9.57 4.58 -12.92
CA ALA A 111 -10.11 4.39 -11.57
C ALA A 111 -10.45 5.74 -10.93
N THR A 112 -9.57 6.74 -11.06
CA THR A 112 -9.81 8.11 -10.57
C THR A 112 -11.04 8.74 -11.24
N SER A 113 -11.25 8.50 -12.54
CA SER A 113 -12.45 9.01 -13.24
C SER A 113 -13.74 8.42 -12.69
N PHE A 114 -13.75 7.11 -12.37
CA PHE A 114 -14.88 6.46 -11.70
C PHE A 114 -15.10 7.02 -10.29
N ALA A 115 -14.02 7.17 -9.52
CA ALA A 115 -14.06 7.71 -8.17
C ALA A 115 -14.61 9.15 -8.14
N GLN A 116 -14.16 10.03 -9.05
CA GLN A 116 -14.68 11.39 -9.18
C GLN A 116 -16.15 11.43 -9.58
N ALA A 117 -16.63 10.39 -10.26
CA ALA A 117 -18.06 10.24 -10.59
C ALA A 117 -18.88 9.59 -9.46
N GLY A 118 -18.25 9.21 -8.33
CA GLY A 118 -18.89 8.52 -7.22
C GLY A 118 -19.40 7.13 -7.62
N LYS A 119 -18.65 6.39 -8.45
CA LYS A 119 -19.10 5.12 -9.02
C LYS A 119 -18.09 4.00 -8.77
N ASP A 120 -18.61 2.85 -8.40
CA ASP A 120 -17.87 1.59 -8.40
C ASP A 120 -17.43 1.21 -9.83
N ILE A 121 -16.35 0.45 -9.92
CA ILE A 121 -15.95 -0.18 -11.19
C ILE A 121 -16.55 -1.58 -11.21
N ILE A 122 -17.64 -1.73 -11.96
CA ILE A 122 -18.35 -3.02 -12.09
C ILE A 122 -17.66 -3.91 -13.15
N PRO A 123 -17.56 -5.24 -12.91
CA PRO A 123 -16.93 -6.17 -13.84
C PRO A 123 -17.85 -6.42 -15.05
N LEU A 124 -17.68 -5.62 -16.10
CA LEU A 124 -18.45 -5.72 -17.35
C LEU A 124 -17.87 -6.75 -18.33
N GLY A 125 -16.67 -7.25 -18.09
CA GLY A 125 -16.00 -8.21 -18.93
C GLY A 125 -15.32 -9.33 -18.14
N THR A 126 -15.08 -10.45 -18.81
CA THR A 126 -14.49 -11.65 -18.20
C THR A 126 -13.10 -11.40 -17.63
N THR A 127 -12.26 -10.65 -18.34
CA THR A 127 -10.89 -10.33 -17.87
C THR A 127 -10.90 -9.63 -16.52
N GLN A 128 -11.81 -8.68 -16.28
CA GLN A 128 -11.93 -8.03 -14.99
C GLN A 128 -12.48 -9.00 -13.94
N ALA A 129 -13.49 -9.82 -14.31
CA ALA A 129 -14.08 -10.80 -13.42
C ALA A 129 -13.11 -11.91 -12.98
N ASP A 130 -12.04 -12.16 -13.76
CA ASP A 130 -10.99 -13.10 -13.40
C ASP A 130 -10.15 -12.61 -12.20
N TYR A 131 -10.07 -11.29 -11.97
CA TYR A 131 -9.26 -10.69 -10.91
C TYR A 131 -10.08 -10.18 -9.73
N PHE A 132 -11.32 -9.74 -9.96
CA PHE A 132 -12.16 -9.11 -8.94
C PHE A 132 -13.48 -9.85 -8.79
N HIS A 133 -13.76 -10.31 -7.57
CA HIS A 133 -15.05 -10.93 -7.24
C HIS A 133 -16.10 -9.85 -6.94
N GLY A 134 -16.70 -9.30 -7.98
CA GLY A 134 -17.65 -8.21 -7.87
C GLY A 134 -17.06 -6.86 -8.30
N ALA A 135 -17.68 -5.79 -7.87
CA ALA A 135 -17.24 -4.44 -8.19
C ALA A 135 -16.06 -4.02 -7.31
N VAL A 136 -15.11 -3.27 -7.89
CA VAL A 136 -14.15 -2.49 -7.10
C VAL A 136 -14.92 -1.31 -6.49
N PRO A 137 -14.95 -1.17 -5.17
CA PRO A 137 -15.77 -0.17 -4.51
C PRO A 137 -15.22 1.24 -4.69
N CYS A 138 -16.12 2.20 -4.80
CA CYS A 138 -15.79 3.62 -4.63
C CYS A 138 -16.18 4.04 -3.22
N THR A 139 -15.28 4.65 -2.49
CA THR A 139 -15.55 5.16 -1.15
C THR A 139 -16.53 6.36 -1.20
N ARG A 140 -17.16 6.68 -0.08
CA ARG A 140 -17.80 7.97 0.11
C ARG A 140 -16.78 9.12 0.00
N PHE A 141 -17.26 10.32 -0.21
CA PHE A 141 -16.43 11.50 -0.05
C PHE A 141 -15.99 11.67 1.41
N MET A 142 -14.77 12.19 1.59
CA MET A 142 -14.27 12.57 2.90
C MET A 142 -15.03 13.81 3.42
N THR A 143 -15.20 13.90 4.72
CA THR A 143 -15.75 15.10 5.37
C THR A 143 -14.71 16.22 5.42
N GLU A 144 -15.15 17.44 5.73
CA GLU A 144 -14.24 18.59 5.86
C GLU A 144 -13.23 18.39 7.01
N GLU A 145 -13.67 17.77 8.11
CA GLU A 145 -12.81 17.43 9.25
C GLU A 145 -11.75 16.40 8.88
N GLU A 146 -12.11 15.38 8.11
CA GLU A 146 -11.18 14.34 7.62
C GLU A 146 -10.14 14.93 6.65
N ILE A 147 -10.57 15.85 5.76
CA ILE A 147 -9.67 16.51 4.79
C ILE A 147 -8.67 17.43 5.49
N HIS A 148 -9.09 18.12 6.54
CA HIS A 148 -8.23 19.05 7.29
C HIS A 148 -7.50 18.40 8.47
N GLY A 149 -7.81 17.15 8.79
CA GLY A 149 -7.18 16.37 9.83
C GLY A 149 -5.90 15.67 9.36
N ASP A 150 -5.72 14.43 9.78
CA ASP A 150 -4.63 13.56 9.37
C ASP A 150 -5.01 12.84 8.07
N TYR A 151 -4.87 13.56 6.95
CA TYR A 151 -5.48 13.22 5.66
C TYR A 151 -5.21 11.78 5.21
N GLU A 152 -3.96 11.32 5.29
CA GLU A 152 -3.60 9.98 4.86
C GLU A 152 -4.17 8.90 5.79
N LEU A 153 -4.19 9.14 7.09
CA LEU A 153 -4.81 8.26 8.07
C LEU A 153 -6.33 8.19 7.85
N GLU A 154 -6.97 9.35 7.69
CA GLU A 154 -8.43 9.41 7.46
C GLU A 154 -8.81 8.78 6.12
N THR A 155 -7.99 8.91 5.08
CA THR A 155 -8.15 8.19 3.81
C THR A 155 -8.17 6.68 4.06
N GLY A 156 -7.22 6.15 4.82
CA GLY A 156 -7.17 4.74 5.19
C GLY A 156 -8.43 4.28 5.93
N LYS A 157 -8.89 5.07 6.91
CA LYS A 157 -10.11 4.78 7.68
C LYS A 157 -11.37 4.75 6.80
N VAL A 158 -11.50 5.70 5.87
CA VAL A 158 -12.65 5.77 4.95
C VAL A 158 -12.71 4.53 4.06
N ILE A 159 -11.57 4.06 3.56
CA ILE A 159 -11.50 2.83 2.76
C ILE A 159 -11.87 1.60 3.61
N VAL A 160 -11.31 1.49 4.82
CA VAL A 160 -11.63 0.39 5.74
C VAL A 160 -13.12 0.39 6.11
N GLU A 161 -13.71 1.57 6.34
CA GLU A 161 -15.14 1.74 6.59
C GLU A 161 -15.98 1.20 5.42
N GLU A 162 -15.62 1.54 4.18
CA GLU A 162 -16.32 1.09 2.97
C GLU A 162 -16.34 -0.43 2.87
N PHE A 163 -15.19 -1.08 3.04
CA PHE A 163 -15.09 -2.54 3.02
C PHE A 163 -15.94 -3.19 4.11
N LYS A 164 -15.88 -2.68 5.34
CA LYS A 164 -16.64 -3.20 6.49
C LYS A 164 -18.14 -2.99 6.32
N THR A 165 -18.56 -1.79 5.94
CA THR A 165 -19.98 -1.41 5.82
C THR A 165 -20.68 -2.20 4.71
N ARG A 166 -19.97 -2.43 3.59
CA ARG A 166 -20.50 -3.19 2.46
C ARG A 166 -20.22 -4.70 2.58
N ASN A 167 -19.58 -5.15 3.65
CA ASN A 167 -19.19 -6.55 3.85
C ASN A 167 -18.38 -7.10 2.67
N ILE A 168 -17.42 -6.30 2.18
CA ILE A 168 -16.51 -6.69 1.09
C ILE A 168 -15.32 -7.40 1.70
N ASP A 169 -14.99 -8.56 1.15
CA ASP A 169 -13.82 -9.34 1.54
C ASP A 169 -12.60 -8.87 0.73
N PRO A 170 -11.57 -8.25 1.37
CA PRO A 170 -10.39 -7.76 0.68
C PRO A 170 -9.55 -8.88 0.06
N ASP A 171 -9.69 -10.13 0.52
CA ASP A 171 -9.02 -11.28 -0.08
C ASP A 171 -9.63 -11.66 -1.45
N ARG A 172 -10.85 -11.18 -1.74
CA ARG A 172 -11.59 -11.45 -2.98
C ARG A 172 -11.74 -10.25 -3.89
N VAL A 173 -11.68 -9.07 -3.31
CA VAL A 173 -11.74 -7.78 -4.04
C VAL A 173 -10.52 -6.97 -3.60
N PRO A 174 -9.34 -7.22 -4.18
CA PRO A 174 -8.07 -6.58 -3.78
C PRO A 174 -7.88 -5.20 -4.41
N GLY A 175 -8.90 -4.37 -4.41
CA GLY A 175 -8.81 -3.07 -5.08
C GLY A 175 -9.75 -2.04 -4.52
#